data_6d07885e8b2a97d689538bce3637ce72
#
_entry.id   6d07885e8b2a97d689538bce3637ce72
#
_cell.length_a   1.000
_cell.length_b   1.000
_cell.length_c   1.000
_cell.angle_alpha   90.00
_cell.angle_beta   90.00
_cell.angle_gamma   90.00
#
_symmetry.space_group_name_H-M   'P 1'
#
loop_
_entity.id
_entity.type
_entity.pdbx_description
1 polymer ?
#
loop_
_entity_poly.entity_id
_entity_poly.type
_entity_poly.pdbx_seq_one_letter_code
_entity_poly.pdbx_strand_id
1 'polypeptide(L)'
;MAEEEKPKAPHTLADHLYGREMAHAHAGDADHDHDHDFDDDGPVEDNPLWRQDNVALSTVGIDIGSSGTQVIFSRVHLRRLAEDLTSRYYVVARETLFQSQVALTPYQSEERIDDVKLGTIIDDAYVAAGLAPDKIDTGVVILTGEALRRENAQRIAAILSEKGGDFVTGTAGHHMEAMLAAYGSGAARVSSDQAKRILNVDIGGGTTKLGVVENGKVIATAAIHIGGRLQVVEQGRIVRLDPAGKHHAARAGFSWQIGEVVDAAGLQKVADTMADALVAAIRTRPLPPDIASLYLTDPIADLGRIDGVMFSGGVAEYVYEREDRDFGDLGRRLGRAIRARIENGALSWPALPAGECIRATALGASEYSVQLSGNTSYISAPGKLLPRRNLQVLLPPFVCGERIDADELGRAIHDHIIAFDLADTERDIALALRWNGPPSHPRLAAFADGIKRGLAERIAKGLSLYIMLDGDVAHTLGHLLRDECHIASDLLVIDGVMLWDFDYIDLGRIRMPSYTVPVTIKSLVFSEDPRGPRPRQRLHHREHHHAHVHEHDHEHPHEHGHEHEHEH
;
A
#
# COMPACT_ATOMS: atom_id res chain seq x y z
N MET A 1 -79.55 -7.80 4.47
CA MET A 1 -79.06 -7.08 3.32
C MET A 1 -77.52 -7.09 3.50
N ALA A 2 -76.85 -7.92 2.74
CA ALA A 2 -75.37 -8.00 2.74
C ALA A 2 -74.89 -6.87 1.87
N GLU A 3 -74.03 -6.02 2.44
CA GLU A 3 -73.25 -5.03 1.68
C GLU A 3 -72.21 -5.77 0.84
N GLU A 4 -72.29 -5.60 -0.47
CA GLU A 4 -71.25 -6.07 -1.42
C GLU A 4 -69.98 -5.28 -1.21
N GLU A 5 -68.91 -5.94 -0.70
CA GLU A 5 -67.57 -5.41 -0.69
C GLU A 5 -67.07 -5.16 -2.12
N LYS A 6 -66.77 -3.91 -2.43
CA LYS A 6 -66.08 -3.55 -3.68
C LYS A 6 -64.66 -4.15 -3.70
N PRO A 7 -64.24 -4.75 -4.82
CA PRO A 7 -62.89 -5.30 -4.92
C PRO A 7 -61.84 -4.19 -4.75
N LYS A 8 -60.93 -4.39 -3.83
CA LYS A 8 -59.75 -3.49 -3.60
C LYS A 8 -58.90 -3.43 -4.87
N ALA A 9 -58.49 -2.24 -5.27
CA ALA A 9 -57.54 -2.08 -6.38
C ALA A 9 -56.20 -2.76 -6.04
N PRO A 10 -55.57 -3.46 -7.00
CA PRO A 10 -54.31 -4.12 -6.74
C PRO A 10 -53.21 -3.09 -6.42
N HIS A 11 -52.48 -3.32 -5.33
CA HIS A 11 -51.32 -2.56 -4.95
C HIS A 11 -50.25 -2.66 -6.04
N THR A 12 -49.68 -1.56 -6.48
CA THR A 12 -48.70 -1.52 -7.56
C THR A 12 -47.33 -1.02 -7.04
N LEU A 13 -46.27 -1.37 -7.76
CA LEU A 13 -44.93 -0.87 -7.47
C LEU A 13 -44.79 0.66 -7.43
N ALA A 14 -45.76 1.37 -8.07
CA ALA A 14 -45.81 2.82 -8.05
C ALA A 14 -46.23 3.39 -6.69
N ASP A 15 -46.89 2.59 -5.87
CA ASP A 15 -47.37 2.98 -4.54
C ASP A 15 -46.20 2.98 -3.52
N HIS A 16 -45.05 2.36 -3.87
CA HIS A 16 -43.83 2.27 -3.06
C HIS A 16 -42.67 3.18 -3.54
N LEU A 17 -42.92 4.13 -4.45
CA LEU A 17 -41.89 5.01 -4.96
C LEU A 17 -41.50 6.12 -3.97
N TYR A 18 -40.28 6.01 -3.43
CA TYR A 18 -39.43 7.03 -2.79
C TYR A 18 -40.14 8.15 -2.00
N GLY A 19 -40.14 8.04 -0.72
CA GLY A 19 -40.45 9.14 0.21
C GLY A 19 -41.95 9.49 0.30
N ARG A 20 -42.85 8.73 -0.34
CA ARG A 20 -44.30 8.85 -0.24
C ARG A 20 -44.95 7.81 0.69
N GLU A 21 -44.16 6.96 1.31
CA GLU A 21 -44.62 5.93 2.26
C GLU A 21 -45.42 6.46 3.45
N MET A 22 -45.32 7.75 3.70
CA MET A 22 -46.04 8.41 4.80
C MET A 22 -47.30 9.17 4.34
N ALA A 23 -47.67 9.15 3.06
CA ALA A 23 -48.74 10.04 2.55
C ALA A 23 -50.04 9.35 2.19
N HIS A 24 -50.17 8.03 2.28
CA HIS A 24 -51.44 7.36 1.98
C HIS A 24 -52.04 6.75 3.26
N ALA A 25 -53.00 7.44 3.81
CA ALA A 25 -53.85 6.87 4.83
C ALA A 25 -54.87 5.93 4.19
N HIS A 26 -54.77 4.64 4.45
CA HIS A 26 -55.83 3.70 4.12
C HIS A 26 -56.96 3.89 5.10
N ALA A 27 -58.00 4.62 4.69
CA ALA A 27 -59.21 4.78 5.49
C ALA A 27 -59.92 3.42 5.56
N GLY A 28 -59.77 2.70 6.69
CA GLY A 28 -60.60 1.57 7.03
C GLY A 28 -59.95 0.22 7.29
N ASP A 29 -58.60 0.10 7.29
CA ASP A 29 -57.93 -1.14 7.64
C ASP A 29 -57.05 -0.97 8.88
N ALA A 30 -57.56 -1.43 10.01
CA ALA A 30 -56.81 -1.44 11.28
C ALA A 30 -55.78 -2.60 11.38
N ASP A 31 -55.63 -3.42 10.32
CA ASP A 31 -54.84 -4.67 10.35
C ASP A 31 -53.80 -4.76 9.22
N HIS A 32 -53.39 -3.66 8.59
CA HIS A 32 -52.15 -3.65 7.83
C HIS A 32 -51.08 -2.95 8.66
N ASP A 33 -50.62 -3.65 9.67
CA ASP A 33 -49.28 -3.50 10.17
C ASP A 33 -48.35 -3.78 8.97
N HIS A 34 -47.89 -2.70 8.34
CA HIS A 34 -46.60 -2.74 7.65
C HIS A 34 -45.53 -2.70 8.74
N ASP A 35 -45.63 -3.60 9.69
CA ASP A 35 -44.46 -4.10 10.33
C ASP A 35 -43.62 -4.72 9.20
N HIS A 36 -42.81 -3.88 8.57
CA HIS A 36 -41.55 -4.38 8.15
C HIS A 36 -40.94 -4.89 9.46
N ASP A 37 -41.25 -6.14 9.76
CA ASP A 37 -40.33 -6.94 10.55
C ASP A 37 -39.00 -6.72 9.85
N PHE A 38 -38.24 -5.73 10.29
CA PHE A 38 -36.81 -5.83 10.31
C PHE A 38 -36.60 -7.03 11.23
N ASP A 39 -36.83 -8.22 10.65
CA ASP A 39 -36.27 -9.43 11.17
C ASP A 39 -34.87 -9.00 11.54
N ASP A 40 -34.54 -9.17 12.80
CA ASP A 40 -33.20 -8.94 13.32
C ASP A 40 -32.33 -9.95 12.55
N ASP A 41 -31.98 -9.60 11.30
CA ASP A 41 -31.19 -10.42 10.36
C ASP A 41 -29.77 -10.64 10.89
N GLY A 42 -29.59 -10.47 12.18
CA GLY A 42 -28.31 -10.60 12.85
C GLY A 42 -27.40 -9.41 12.60
N PRO A 43 -26.13 -9.54 12.92
CA PRO A 43 -25.14 -8.48 12.67
C PRO A 43 -25.11 -8.11 11.19
N VAL A 44 -25.07 -6.81 10.88
CA VAL A 44 -25.03 -6.28 9.49
C VAL A 44 -23.91 -6.94 8.68
N GLU A 45 -22.85 -7.36 9.36
CA GLU A 45 -21.71 -8.07 8.76
C GLU A 45 -22.05 -9.47 8.23
N ASP A 46 -23.18 -10.04 8.62
CA ASP A 46 -23.64 -11.34 8.11
C ASP A 46 -24.49 -11.20 6.85
N ASN A 47 -24.93 -9.99 6.52
CA ASN A 47 -25.67 -9.72 5.30
C ASN A 47 -24.78 -9.95 4.05
N PRO A 48 -25.20 -10.78 3.08
CA PRO A 48 -24.41 -11.07 1.87
C PRO A 48 -24.09 -9.82 1.03
N LEU A 49 -25.00 -8.86 0.95
CA LEU A 49 -24.78 -7.60 0.23
C LEU A 49 -23.72 -6.74 0.95
N TRP A 50 -23.79 -6.66 2.27
CA TRP A 50 -22.77 -5.98 3.05
C TRP A 50 -21.40 -6.62 2.86
N ARG A 51 -21.31 -7.96 2.90
CA ARG A 51 -20.06 -8.71 2.66
C ARG A 51 -19.51 -8.54 1.25
N GLN A 52 -20.38 -8.33 0.27
CA GLN A 52 -19.97 -8.04 -1.09
C GLN A 52 -19.29 -6.67 -1.18
N ASP A 53 -19.79 -5.69 -0.46
CA ASP A 53 -19.28 -4.32 -0.48
C ASP A 53 -18.15 -4.07 0.53
N ASN A 54 -17.97 -4.95 1.51
CA ASN A 54 -16.96 -4.83 2.55
C ASN A 54 -16.06 -6.08 2.56
N VAL A 55 -14.83 -5.93 2.09
CA VAL A 55 -13.87 -7.03 1.99
C VAL A 55 -12.73 -6.80 2.96
N ALA A 56 -12.45 -7.80 3.79
CA ALA A 56 -11.28 -7.81 4.64
C ALA A 56 -10.22 -8.77 4.06
N LEU A 57 -9.00 -8.27 3.87
CA LEU A 57 -7.84 -9.06 3.44
C LEU A 57 -6.85 -9.21 4.58
N SER A 58 -6.46 -10.45 4.86
CA SER A 58 -5.31 -10.74 5.73
C SER A 58 -4.04 -10.63 4.91
N THR A 59 -3.13 -9.76 5.32
CA THR A 59 -1.90 -9.48 4.58
C THR A 59 -0.68 -9.75 5.45
N VAL A 60 0.46 -10.04 4.80
CA VAL A 60 1.75 -10.13 5.49
C VAL A 60 2.78 -9.28 4.77
N GLY A 61 3.56 -8.53 5.53
CA GLY A 61 4.75 -7.82 5.07
C GLY A 61 5.98 -8.45 5.70
N ILE A 62 6.93 -8.88 4.88
CA ILE A 62 8.21 -9.43 5.33
C ILE A 62 9.30 -8.52 4.78
N ASP A 63 10.02 -7.85 5.67
CA ASP A 63 11.19 -7.05 5.33
C ASP A 63 12.46 -7.80 5.74
N ILE A 64 13.29 -8.09 4.77
CA ILE A 64 14.58 -8.75 4.94
C ILE A 64 15.66 -7.72 4.62
N GLY A 65 16.01 -6.96 5.64
CA GLY A 65 17.08 -5.97 5.55
C GLY A 65 18.48 -6.57 5.77
N SER A 66 19.50 -5.77 5.51
CA SER A 66 20.90 -6.15 5.76
C SER A 66 21.21 -6.44 7.24
N SER A 67 20.41 -5.93 8.14
CA SER A 67 20.63 -6.03 9.59
C SER A 67 19.55 -6.78 10.32
N GLY A 68 18.32 -6.64 9.90
CA GLY A 68 17.17 -7.20 10.59
C GLY A 68 16.12 -7.73 9.63
N THR A 69 15.44 -8.76 10.08
CA THR A 69 14.27 -9.35 9.43
C THR A 69 13.07 -9.13 10.32
N GLN A 70 11.97 -8.72 9.72
CA GLN A 70 10.72 -8.48 10.39
C GLN A 70 9.54 -9.01 9.62
N VAL A 71 8.53 -9.52 10.34
CA VAL A 71 7.28 -10.03 9.79
C VAL A 71 6.13 -9.29 10.45
N ILE A 72 5.24 -8.74 9.65
CA ILE A 72 4.04 -8.02 10.11
C ILE A 72 2.82 -8.63 9.45
N PHE A 73 1.83 -8.99 10.24
CA PHE A 73 0.52 -9.42 9.77
C PHE A 73 -0.49 -8.31 10.00
N SER A 74 -1.24 -7.97 8.97
CA SER A 74 -2.24 -6.91 9.02
C SER A 74 -3.56 -7.38 8.42
N ARG A 75 -4.64 -6.72 8.82
CA ARG A 75 -5.94 -6.83 8.17
C ARG A 75 -6.27 -5.51 7.50
N VAL A 76 -6.49 -5.55 6.20
CA VAL A 76 -6.86 -4.39 5.39
C VAL A 76 -8.34 -4.49 5.08
N HIS A 77 -9.11 -3.50 5.51
CA HIS A 77 -10.53 -3.41 5.21
C HIS A 77 -10.73 -2.52 3.99
N LEU A 78 -11.35 -3.10 2.99
CA LEU A 78 -11.69 -2.42 1.73
C LEU A 78 -13.21 -2.32 1.62
N ARG A 79 -13.68 -1.18 1.17
CA ARG A 79 -15.11 -0.93 0.98
C ARG A 79 -15.38 -0.33 -0.39
N ARG A 80 -16.42 -0.83 -1.06
CA ARG A 80 -16.97 -0.19 -2.25
C ARG A 80 -17.87 0.96 -1.80
N LEU A 81 -17.59 2.16 -2.31
CA LEU A 81 -18.37 3.35 -1.97
C LEU A 81 -19.52 3.47 -2.99
N ALA A 82 -20.74 3.39 -2.48
CA ALA A 82 -21.94 3.43 -3.33
C ALA A 82 -22.17 4.77 -4.05
N GLU A 83 -21.50 5.83 -3.61
CA GLU A 83 -21.60 7.16 -4.22
C GLU A 83 -20.84 7.27 -5.55
N ASP A 84 -19.80 6.45 -5.72
CA ASP A 84 -19.10 6.32 -6.99
C ASP A 84 -19.75 5.19 -7.78
N LEU A 85 -20.30 5.47 -8.96
CA LEU A 85 -20.81 4.47 -9.91
C LEU A 85 -19.69 3.54 -10.44
N THR A 86 -18.70 3.25 -9.61
CA THR A 86 -17.55 2.42 -9.96
C THR A 86 -17.52 1.16 -9.09
N SER A 87 -17.07 0.06 -9.66
CA SER A 87 -16.84 -1.20 -8.93
C SER A 87 -15.61 -1.16 -8.01
N ARG A 88 -14.94 -0.01 -7.89
CA ARG A 88 -13.67 0.13 -7.18
C ARG A 88 -13.83 0.05 -5.67
N TYR A 89 -12.92 -0.69 -5.04
CA TYR A 89 -12.79 -0.78 -3.60
C TYR A 89 -11.72 0.17 -3.07
N TYR A 90 -12.01 0.79 -1.93
CA TYR A 90 -11.09 1.70 -1.25
C TYR A 90 -10.71 1.13 0.12
N VAL A 91 -9.45 1.28 0.50
CA VAL A 91 -9.00 0.92 1.84
C VAL A 91 -9.59 1.92 2.84
N VAL A 92 -10.46 1.44 3.71
CA VAL A 92 -11.14 2.28 4.73
C VAL A 92 -10.54 2.14 6.11
N ALA A 93 -9.97 0.97 6.43
CA ALA A 93 -9.29 0.74 7.69
C ALA A 93 -8.17 -0.28 7.56
N ARG A 94 -7.24 -0.24 8.50
CA ARG A 94 -6.12 -1.17 8.63
C ARG A 94 -5.92 -1.50 10.09
N GLU A 95 -5.72 -2.77 10.35
CA GLU A 95 -5.48 -3.29 11.67
C GLU A 95 -4.20 -4.13 11.63
N THR A 96 -3.25 -3.84 12.49
CA THR A 96 -2.09 -4.70 12.67
C THR A 96 -2.48 -5.85 13.59
N LEU A 97 -2.49 -7.08 13.06
CA LEU A 97 -2.85 -8.28 13.81
C LEU A 97 -1.70 -8.77 14.67
N PHE A 98 -0.50 -8.74 14.13
CA PHE A 98 0.71 -9.19 14.83
C PHE A 98 1.95 -8.55 14.22
N GLN A 99 2.92 -8.26 15.07
CA GLN A 99 4.24 -7.78 14.69
C GLN A 99 5.29 -8.65 15.35
N SER A 100 6.17 -9.27 14.55
CA SER A 100 7.28 -10.02 15.10
C SER A 100 8.26 -9.11 15.82
N GLN A 101 9.01 -9.65 16.76
CA GLN A 101 10.24 -9.00 17.18
C GLN A 101 11.21 -8.94 15.98
N VAL A 102 12.01 -7.87 15.93
CA VAL A 102 13.06 -7.77 14.90
C VAL A 102 14.11 -8.80 15.20
N ALA A 103 14.25 -9.78 14.31
CA ALA A 103 15.31 -10.76 14.35
C ALA A 103 16.51 -10.23 13.54
N LEU A 104 17.74 -10.55 13.96
CA LEU A 104 18.89 -10.28 13.13
C LEU A 104 18.85 -11.16 11.88
N THR A 105 19.04 -10.55 10.71
CA THR A 105 19.12 -11.31 9.45
C THR A 105 20.27 -12.29 9.52
N PRO A 106 20.02 -13.61 9.42
CA PRO A 106 21.07 -14.61 9.61
C PRO A 106 21.93 -14.73 8.34
N TYR A 107 23.25 -14.77 8.51
CA TYR A 107 24.22 -14.95 7.43
C TYR A 107 25.00 -16.24 7.62
N GLN A 108 25.25 -16.97 6.53
CA GLN A 108 26.24 -18.07 6.49
C GLN A 108 27.65 -17.53 6.22
N SER A 109 27.75 -16.48 5.39
CA SER A 109 28.99 -15.77 5.06
C SER A 109 28.65 -14.30 4.76
N GLU A 110 29.66 -13.47 4.54
CA GLU A 110 29.45 -12.06 4.15
C GLU A 110 28.61 -11.91 2.87
N GLU A 111 28.61 -12.93 2.01
CA GLU A 111 27.95 -12.90 0.68
C GLU A 111 26.63 -13.69 0.62
N ARG A 112 26.30 -14.43 1.70
CA ARG A 112 25.17 -15.36 1.66
C ARG A 112 24.33 -15.33 2.93
N ILE A 113 23.02 -15.12 2.75
CA ILE A 113 22.03 -15.23 3.83
C ILE A 113 21.80 -16.71 4.14
N ASP A 114 21.63 -17.06 5.41
CA ASP A 114 21.25 -18.40 5.86
C ASP A 114 19.73 -18.58 5.63
N ASP A 115 19.39 -19.20 4.51
CA ASP A 115 18.01 -19.40 4.08
C ASP A 115 17.22 -20.33 5.02
N VAL A 116 17.86 -21.29 5.68
CA VAL A 116 17.23 -22.19 6.65
C VAL A 116 16.84 -21.44 7.91
N LYS A 117 17.78 -20.69 8.50
CA LYS A 117 17.49 -19.89 9.70
C LYS A 117 16.51 -18.77 9.42
N LEU A 118 16.59 -18.15 8.25
CA LEU A 118 15.61 -17.15 7.84
C LEU A 118 14.21 -17.75 7.73
N GLY A 119 14.10 -18.95 7.13
CA GLY A 119 12.83 -19.70 7.08
C GLY A 119 12.26 -19.95 8.47
N THR A 120 13.10 -20.34 9.42
CA THR A 120 12.68 -20.56 10.83
C THR A 120 12.15 -19.29 11.48
N ILE A 121 12.82 -18.15 11.29
CA ILE A 121 12.36 -16.84 11.82
C ILE A 121 10.95 -16.53 11.33
N ILE A 122 10.68 -16.81 10.06
CA ILE A 122 9.37 -16.54 9.46
C ILE A 122 8.32 -17.54 9.96
N ASP A 123 8.65 -18.83 9.99
CA ASP A 123 7.76 -19.87 10.50
C ASP A 123 7.37 -19.58 11.98
N ASP A 124 8.35 -19.18 12.80
CA ASP A 124 8.11 -18.78 14.20
C ASP A 124 7.17 -17.56 14.30
N ALA A 125 7.27 -16.62 13.38
CA ALA A 125 6.37 -15.46 13.33
C ALA A 125 4.93 -15.88 13.00
N TYR A 126 4.72 -16.83 12.08
CA TYR A 126 3.40 -17.40 11.79
C TYR A 126 2.80 -18.11 13.00
N VAL A 127 3.62 -18.92 13.67
CA VAL A 127 3.20 -19.62 14.91
C VAL A 127 2.83 -18.62 16.00
N ALA A 128 3.66 -17.62 16.23
CA ALA A 128 3.42 -16.59 17.24
C ALA A 128 2.18 -15.73 16.94
N ALA A 129 1.89 -15.49 15.66
CA ALA A 129 0.69 -14.80 15.22
C ALA A 129 -0.59 -15.66 15.30
N GLY A 130 -0.46 -16.98 15.46
CA GLY A 130 -1.59 -17.93 15.39
C GLY A 130 -2.25 -17.97 14.00
N LEU A 131 -1.49 -17.63 12.95
CA LEU A 131 -1.97 -17.59 11.57
C LEU A 131 -1.36 -18.75 10.76
N ALA A 132 -2.18 -19.35 9.91
CA ALA A 132 -1.70 -20.34 8.94
C ALA A 132 -1.45 -19.66 7.58
N PRO A 133 -0.44 -20.09 6.81
CA PRO A 133 -0.11 -19.48 5.53
C PRO A 133 -1.28 -19.47 4.54
N ASP A 134 -2.15 -20.47 4.56
CA ASP A 134 -3.34 -20.57 3.72
C ASP A 134 -4.45 -19.56 4.07
N LYS A 135 -4.35 -18.89 5.23
CA LYS A 135 -5.26 -17.82 5.67
C LYS A 135 -4.80 -16.42 5.26
N ILE A 136 -3.63 -16.31 4.64
CA ILE A 136 -3.12 -15.06 4.13
C ILE A 136 -3.59 -14.88 2.68
N ASP A 137 -4.25 -13.76 2.43
CA ASP A 137 -4.84 -13.46 1.13
C ASP A 137 -3.85 -12.87 0.15
N THR A 138 -2.90 -12.09 0.69
CA THR A 138 -1.83 -11.47 -0.08
C THR A 138 -0.67 -11.07 0.84
N GLY A 139 0.50 -10.87 0.27
CA GLY A 139 1.65 -10.46 1.04
C GLY A 139 2.79 -9.96 0.19
N VAL A 140 3.73 -9.29 0.84
CA VAL A 140 4.93 -8.76 0.20
C VAL A 140 6.15 -9.20 0.98
N VAL A 141 7.11 -9.78 0.28
CA VAL A 141 8.46 -10.00 0.78
C VAL A 141 9.38 -9.00 0.11
N ILE A 142 10.03 -8.17 0.89
CA ILE A 142 10.97 -7.17 0.40
C ILE A 142 12.36 -7.53 0.88
N LEU A 143 13.30 -7.58 -0.06
CA LEU A 143 14.72 -7.60 0.26
C LEU A 143 15.24 -6.16 0.09
N THR A 144 15.87 -5.64 1.13
CA THR A 144 16.31 -4.24 1.18
C THR A 144 17.81 -4.13 1.42
N GLY A 145 18.38 -3.00 0.99
CA GLY A 145 19.78 -2.66 1.21
C GLY A 145 20.77 -3.71 0.69
N GLU A 146 21.79 -4.02 1.48
CA GLU A 146 22.82 -4.99 1.12
C GLU A 146 22.30 -6.43 1.03
N ALA A 147 21.13 -6.76 1.62
CA ALA A 147 20.53 -8.08 1.48
C ALA A 147 20.21 -8.41 0.01
N LEU A 148 19.89 -7.41 -0.81
CA LEU A 148 19.68 -7.55 -2.25
C LEU A 148 20.90 -8.00 -3.03
N ARG A 149 22.08 -7.63 -2.57
CA ARG A 149 23.36 -7.91 -3.27
C ARG A 149 23.91 -9.29 -2.95
N ARG A 150 23.24 -10.04 -2.07
CA ARG A 150 23.68 -11.38 -1.69
C ARG A 150 23.41 -12.39 -2.79
N GLU A 151 24.30 -13.35 -2.95
CA GLU A 151 24.24 -14.35 -4.03
C GLU A 151 22.90 -15.12 -4.08
N ASN A 152 22.29 -15.36 -2.93
CA ASN A 152 21.07 -16.14 -2.81
C ASN A 152 19.78 -15.30 -2.60
N ALA A 153 19.83 -13.98 -2.75
CA ALA A 153 18.70 -13.10 -2.53
C ALA A 153 17.46 -13.50 -3.35
N GLN A 154 17.62 -13.75 -4.64
CA GLN A 154 16.53 -14.18 -5.52
C GLN A 154 15.96 -15.55 -5.13
N ARG A 155 16.84 -16.49 -4.72
CA ARG A 155 16.42 -17.81 -4.25
C ARG A 155 15.61 -17.72 -2.95
N ILE A 156 16.03 -16.89 -2.02
CA ILE A 156 15.31 -16.62 -0.78
C ILE A 156 13.92 -16.08 -1.10
N ALA A 157 13.85 -15.08 -1.96
CA ALA A 157 12.60 -14.51 -2.41
C ALA A 157 11.66 -15.59 -3.01
N ALA A 158 12.18 -16.50 -3.83
CA ALA A 158 11.41 -17.60 -4.41
C ALA A 158 10.92 -18.60 -3.34
N ILE A 159 11.80 -19.03 -2.42
CA ILE A 159 11.45 -19.98 -1.34
C ILE A 159 10.35 -19.40 -0.44
N LEU A 160 10.46 -18.13 -0.08
CA LEU A 160 9.47 -17.49 0.79
C LEU A 160 8.14 -17.31 0.08
N SER A 161 8.18 -17.03 -1.21
CA SER A 161 7.00 -16.99 -2.07
C SER A 161 6.29 -18.35 -2.17
N GLU A 162 7.03 -19.45 -2.16
CA GLU A 162 6.45 -20.81 -2.16
C GLU A 162 5.87 -21.21 -0.80
N LYS A 163 6.54 -20.87 0.31
CA LYS A 163 6.12 -21.21 1.67
C LYS A 163 4.93 -20.39 2.15
N GLY A 164 4.83 -19.17 1.76
CA GLY A 164 3.90 -18.17 2.30
C GLY A 164 2.58 -18.04 1.56
N GLY A 165 2.29 -18.86 0.54
CA GLY A 165 1.11 -18.68 -0.30
C GLY A 165 1.32 -17.64 -1.41
N ASP A 166 0.30 -16.87 -1.75
CA ASP A 166 0.32 -15.93 -2.90
C ASP A 166 1.05 -14.62 -2.58
N PHE A 167 2.38 -14.71 -2.30
CA PHE A 167 3.20 -13.56 -1.97
C PHE A 167 3.90 -12.96 -3.18
N VAL A 168 4.00 -11.65 -3.11
CA VAL A 168 4.84 -10.87 -3.98
C VAL A 168 6.26 -10.82 -3.42
N THR A 169 7.23 -11.24 -4.20
CA THR A 169 8.63 -10.96 -3.90
C THR A 169 9.07 -9.72 -4.67
N GLY A 170 9.34 -8.64 -3.94
CA GLY A 170 9.87 -7.41 -4.49
C GLY A 170 11.32 -7.22 -4.10
N THR A 171 12.16 -6.82 -5.06
CA THR A 171 13.43 -6.20 -4.77
C THR A 171 13.20 -4.69 -4.74
N ALA A 172 13.18 -4.09 -3.56
CA ALA A 172 13.05 -2.65 -3.47
C ALA A 172 14.41 -2.00 -3.73
N GLY A 173 14.55 -1.31 -4.84
CA GLY A 173 15.65 -0.37 -5.04
C GLY A 173 15.57 0.79 -4.05
N HIS A 174 16.65 1.58 -3.93
CA HIS A 174 16.75 2.65 -2.94
C HIS A 174 15.59 3.66 -2.97
N HIS A 175 15.08 3.98 -4.15
CA HIS A 175 13.95 4.90 -4.30
C HIS A 175 12.65 4.30 -3.77
N MET A 176 12.35 3.05 -4.10
CA MET A 176 11.17 2.34 -3.59
C MET A 176 11.23 2.22 -2.06
N GLU A 177 12.38 1.84 -1.52
CA GLU A 177 12.59 1.74 -0.08
C GLU A 177 12.30 3.07 0.63
N ALA A 178 12.79 4.20 0.05
CA ALA A 178 12.51 5.54 0.56
C ALA A 178 11.01 5.89 0.52
N MET A 179 10.31 5.50 -0.56
CA MET A 179 8.87 5.71 -0.69
C MET A 179 8.09 4.88 0.32
N LEU A 180 8.36 3.58 0.41
CA LEU A 180 7.69 2.68 1.35
C LEU A 180 7.89 3.15 2.79
N ALA A 181 9.11 3.56 3.14
CA ALA A 181 9.41 4.12 4.46
C ALA A 181 8.61 5.40 4.75
N ALA A 182 8.49 6.31 3.78
CA ALA A 182 7.74 7.55 3.95
C ALA A 182 6.23 7.32 4.11
N TYR A 183 5.67 6.30 3.45
CA TYR A 183 4.27 5.90 3.66
C TYR A 183 4.08 5.17 4.98
N GLY A 184 4.87 4.14 5.24
CA GLY A 184 4.75 3.31 6.43
C GLY A 184 5.10 4.02 7.74
N SER A 185 6.01 5.01 7.71
CA SER A 185 6.28 5.86 8.88
C SER A 185 5.11 6.78 9.25
N GLY A 186 4.16 6.97 8.32
CA GLY A 186 3.08 7.94 8.47
C GLY A 186 3.43 9.35 8.00
N ALA A 187 4.64 9.60 7.46
CA ALA A 187 5.04 10.92 6.97
C ALA A 187 4.09 11.44 5.86
N ALA A 188 3.67 10.55 4.96
CA ALA A 188 2.72 10.90 3.91
C ALA A 188 1.36 11.32 4.49
N ARG A 189 0.87 10.61 5.50
CA ARG A 189 -0.39 10.96 6.17
C ARG A 189 -0.29 12.31 6.88
N VAL A 190 0.77 12.51 7.68
CA VAL A 190 0.98 13.79 8.40
C VAL A 190 1.12 14.95 7.42
N SER A 191 1.82 14.74 6.28
CA SER A 191 1.94 15.74 5.21
C SER A 191 0.58 16.12 4.64
N SER A 192 -0.28 15.14 4.37
CA SER A 192 -1.64 15.37 3.85
C SER A 192 -2.54 16.06 4.86
N ASP A 193 -2.58 15.54 6.10
CA ASP A 193 -3.52 15.99 7.14
C ASP A 193 -3.19 17.40 7.64
N GLN A 194 -1.91 17.75 7.69
CA GLN A 194 -1.42 19.03 8.23
C GLN A 194 -0.97 20.01 7.14
N ALA A 195 -1.08 19.65 5.84
CA ALA A 195 -0.59 20.43 4.71
C ALA A 195 0.88 20.86 4.87
N LYS A 196 1.73 19.95 5.38
CA LYS A 196 3.16 20.15 5.63
C LYS A 196 4.02 19.47 4.59
N ARG A 197 5.14 20.12 4.23
CA ARG A 197 6.23 19.48 3.49
C ARG A 197 7.20 18.86 4.48
N ILE A 198 7.31 17.53 4.46
CA ILE A 198 8.05 16.73 5.43
C ILE A 198 9.24 16.06 4.76
N LEU A 199 10.40 16.08 5.43
CA LEU A 199 11.53 15.23 5.09
C LEU A 199 11.46 13.97 5.97
N ASN A 200 11.21 12.81 5.36
CA ASN A 200 11.36 11.52 6.02
C ASN A 200 12.81 11.04 5.89
N VAL A 201 13.44 10.68 7.00
CA VAL A 201 14.81 10.19 7.10
C VAL A 201 14.75 8.78 7.67
N ASP A 202 14.83 7.80 6.78
CA ASP A 202 14.77 6.38 7.12
C ASP A 202 16.17 5.82 7.30
N ILE A 203 16.56 5.49 8.54
CA ILE A 203 17.92 5.06 8.86
C ILE A 203 17.90 3.58 9.24
N GLY A 204 18.27 2.74 8.27
CA GLY A 204 18.41 1.31 8.45
C GLY A 204 19.80 0.90 8.95
N GLY A 205 20.13 -0.38 8.75
CA GLY A 205 21.42 -0.92 9.16
C GLY A 205 22.59 -0.49 8.26
N GLY A 206 22.41 -0.48 6.95
CA GLY A 206 23.47 -0.17 5.99
C GLY A 206 23.35 1.21 5.34
N THR A 207 22.14 1.73 5.24
CA THR A 207 21.83 2.91 4.43
C THR A 207 20.80 3.80 5.10
N THR A 208 20.82 5.07 4.73
CA THR A 208 19.75 6.05 5.04
C THR A 208 19.03 6.42 3.76
N LYS A 209 17.71 6.41 3.78
CA LYS A 209 16.85 6.87 2.70
C LYS A 209 16.22 8.20 3.08
N LEU A 210 16.23 9.12 2.14
CA LEU A 210 15.58 10.43 2.24
C LEU A 210 14.35 10.43 1.36
N GLY A 211 13.22 10.90 1.89
CA GLY A 211 11.98 11.08 1.14
C GLY A 211 11.39 12.46 1.43
N VAL A 212 11.25 13.31 0.43
CA VAL A 212 10.52 14.57 0.55
C VAL A 212 9.05 14.30 0.25
N VAL A 213 8.20 14.66 1.19
CA VAL A 213 6.76 14.39 1.12
C VAL A 213 5.99 15.70 1.15
N GLU A 214 5.10 15.89 0.20
CA GLU A 214 4.24 17.06 0.09
C GLU A 214 2.82 16.66 -0.32
N ASN A 215 1.82 17.20 0.37
CA ASN A 215 0.41 16.88 0.12
C ASN A 215 0.12 15.37 0.09
N GLY A 216 0.79 14.60 0.95
CA GLY A 216 0.64 13.16 1.05
C GLY A 216 1.38 12.36 -0.03
N LYS A 217 2.17 13.00 -0.89
CA LYS A 217 2.94 12.35 -1.96
C LYS A 217 4.43 12.47 -1.72
N VAL A 218 5.17 11.42 -2.02
CA VAL A 218 6.63 11.46 -2.06
C VAL A 218 7.04 12.08 -3.40
N ILE A 219 7.67 13.24 -3.35
CA ILE A 219 8.02 14.04 -4.55
C ILE A 219 9.50 13.93 -4.93
N ALA A 220 10.38 13.54 -4.00
CA ALA A 220 11.79 13.31 -4.27
C ALA A 220 12.35 12.30 -3.28
N THR A 221 13.32 11.51 -3.72
CA THR A 221 13.99 10.51 -2.90
C THR A 221 15.48 10.47 -3.17
N ALA A 222 16.28 10.10 -2.15
CA ALA A 222 17.69 9.79 -2.29
C ALA A 222 18.12 8.74 -1.27
N ALA A 223 19.30 8.16 -1.47
CA ALA A 223 19.88 7.21 -0.55
C ALA A 223 21.36 7.52 -0.29
N ILE A 224 21.80 7.26 0.94
CA ILE A 224 23.14 7.59 1.44
C ILE A 224 23.70 6.38 2.19
N HIS A 225 24.98 6.10 2.08
CA HIS A 225 25.71 5.08 2.85
C HIS A 225 25.95 5.51 4.30
N ILE A 226 24.89 5.65 5.08
CA ILE A 226 24.91 5.87 6.53
C ILE A 226 23.91 4.90 7.14
N GLY A 227 24.33 4.08 8.08
CA GLY A 227 23.47 3.09 8.72
C GLY A 227 24.02 2.60 10.05
N GLY A 228 23.13 2.06 10.89
CA GLY A 228 23.45 1.67 12.25
C GLY A 228 24.32 0.41 12.39
N ARG A 229 24.39 -0.43 11.35
CA ARG A 229 25.04 -1.76 11.43
C ARG A 229 26.16 -1.95 10.40
N LEU A 230 26.80 -0.87 9.98
CA LEU A 230 27.98 -0.90 9.12
C LEU A 230 29.21 -1.50 9.82
N GLN A 231 29.15 -1.60 11.13
CA GLN A 231 30.16 -2.19 12.00
C GLN A 231 29.48 -2.89 13.16
N VAL A 232 29.96 -4.10 13.50
CA VAL A 232 29.50 -4.88 14.65
C VAL A 232 30.69 -5.26 15.51
N VAL A 233 30.54 -5.12 16.82
CA VAL A 233 31.53 -5.41 17.83
C VAL A 233 31.00 -6.43 18.82
N GLU A 234 31.73 -7.51 19.01
CA GLU A 234 31.45 -8.53 20.02
C GLU A 234 32.66 -8.66 20.94
N GLN A 235 32.42 -8.65 22.23
CA GLN A 235 33.47 -8.73 23.24
C GLN A 235 34.63 -7.72 23.03
N GLY A 236 34.26 -6.50 22.55
CA GLY A 236 35.23 -5.44 22.28
C GLY A 236 36.04 -5.59 20.99
N ARG A 237 35.74 -6.59 20.14
CA ARG A 237 36.38 -6.81 18.85
C ARG A 237 35.41 -6.63 17.70
N ILE A 238 35.93 -6.05 16.61
CA ILE A 238 35.16 -5.91 15.36
C ILE A 238 35.00 -7.30 14.74
N VAL A 239 33.74 -7.75 14.65
CA VAL A 239 33.36 -9.02 13.99
C VAL A 239 32.80 -8.79 12.61
N ARG A 240 32.30 -7.58 12.32
CA ARG A 240 31.80 -7.16 11.00
C ARG A 240 32.21 -5.72 10.74
N LEU A 241 32.69 -5.44 9.53
CA LEU A 241 33.07 -4.10 9.09
C LEU A 241 32.84 -3.97 7.59
N ASP A 242 31.69 -3.42 7.21
CA ASP A 242 31.31 -3.19 5.83
C ASP A 242 32.22 -2.11 5.18
N PRO A 243 32.32 -2.07 3.84
CA PRO A 243 33.15 -1.04 3.17
C PRO A 243 32.75 0.39 3.56
N ALA A 244 31.46 0.69 3.70
CA ALA A 244 30.99 1.99 4.19
C ALA A 244 31.39 2.22 5.65
N GLY A 245 31.39 1.18 6.50
CA GLY A 245 31.86 1.25 7.88
C GLY A 245 33.37 1.61 7.95
N LYS A 246 34.20 0.99 7.11
CA LYS A 246 35.62 1.36 6.95
C LYS A 246 35.77 2.82 6.53
N HIS A 247 34.97 3.28 5.60
CA HIS A 247 34.99 4.66 5.13
C HIS A 247 34.68 5.65 6.26
N HIS A 248 33.62 5.39 7.04
CA HIS A 248 33.26 6.24 8.18
C HIS A 248 34.30 6.18 9.30
N ALA A 249 34.89 5.01 9.60
CA ALA A 249 36.00 4.90 10.53
C ALA A 249 37.22 5.74 10.08
N ALA A 250 37.59 5.68 8.80
CA ALA A 250 38.66 6.49 8.22
C ALA A 250 38.36 8.00 8.32
N ARG A 251 37.15 8.44 8.07
CA ARG A 251 36.73 9.84 8.28
C ARG A 251 36.83 10.27 9.74
N ALA A 252 36.64 9.35 10.68
CA ALA A 252 36.84 9.58 12.11
C ALA A 252 38.32 9.47 12.56
N GLY A 253 39.22 9.12 11.62
CA GLY A 253 40.67 9.01 11.88
C GLY A 253 41.12 7.62 12.33
N PHE A 254 40.35 6.56 12.03
CA PHE A 254 40.68 5.18 12.36
C PHE A 254 40.90 4.32 11.10
N SER A 255 41.85 3.37 11.20
CA SER A 255 42.15 2.40 10.12
C SER A 255 41.76 0.98 10.52
N TRP A 256 40.57 0.81 11.08
CA TRP A 256 40.13 -0.44 11.68
C TRP A 256 40.02 -1.60 10.69
N GLN A 257 40.26 -2.81 11.23
CA GLN A 257 40.14 -4.07 10.53
C GLN A 257 39.26 -5.05 11.34
N ILE A 258 38.73 -6.08 10.67
CA ILE A 258 38.04 -7.18 11.36
C ILE A 258 39.01 -7.87 12.33
N GLY A 259 38.56 -8.17 13.57
CA GLY A 259 39.32 -8.75 14.65
C GLY A 259 40.01 -7.74 15.56
N GLU A 260 40.07 -6.47 15.18
CA GLU A 260 40.70 -5.41 15.96
C GLU A 260 39.89 -5.05 17.21
N VAL A 261 40.61 -4.73 18.29
CA VAL A 261 39.98 -4.29 19.54
C VAL A 261 39.67 -2.81 19.46
N VAL A 262 38.45 -2.44 19.79
CA VAL A 262 37.97 -1.06 19.76
C VAL A 262 37.33 -0.67 21.09
N ASP A 263 37.49 0.58 21.46
CA ASP A 263 36.91 1.14 22.67
C ASP A 263 35.61 1.91 22.41
N ALA A 264 34.88 2.20 23.47
CA ALA A 264 33.61 2.91 23.39
C ALA A 264 33.77 4.35 22.87
N ALA A 265 34.89 5.00 23.14
CA ALA A 265 35.16 6.38 22.71
C ALA A 265 35.40 6.46 21.20
N GLY A 266 36.18 5.51 20.65
CA GLY A 266 36.37 5.40 19.20
C GLY A 266 35.07 5.12 18.46
N LEU A 267 34.23 4.19 18.96
CA LEU A 267 32.92 3.89 18.40
C LEU A 267 32.00 5.12 18.44
N GLN A 268 32.01 5.88 19.54
CA GLN A 268 31.23 7.10 19.65
C GLN A 268 31.71 8.16 18.64
N LYS A 269 33.02 8.33 18.47
CA LYS A 269 33.60 9.27 17.50
C LYS A 269 33.17 8.94 16.06
N VAL A 270 33.11 7.65 15.68
CA VAL A 270 32.63 7.23 14.37
C VAL A 270 31.15 7.57 14.23
N ALA A 271 30.32 7.26 15.22
CA ALA A 271 28.90 7.58 15.21
C ALA A 271 28.63 9.10 15.12
N ASP A 272 29.41 9.91 15.83
CA ASP A 272 29.34 11.38 15.76
C ASP A 272 29.71 11.88 14.36
N THR A 273 30.77 11.34 13.76
CA THR A 273 31.17 11.67 12.38
C THR A 273 30.10 11.31 11.37
N MET A 274 29.39 10.17 11.55
CA MET A 274 28.29 9.76 10.71
C MET A 274 27.07 10.69 10.86
N ALA A 275 26.74 11.08 12.09
CA ALA A 275 25.65 12.02 12.36
C ALA A 275 25.93 13.40 11.75
N ASP A 276 27.18 13.90 11.85
CA ASP A 276 27.59 15.16 11.20
C ASP A 276 27.49 15.07 9.67
N ALA A 277 27.88 13.91 9.11
CA ALA A 277 27.75 13.65 7.68
C ALA A 277 26.28 13.66 7.23
N LEU A 278 25.38 13.06 8.01
CA LEU A 278 23.93 13.08 7.73
C LEU A 278 23.39 14.50 7.75
N VAL A 279 23.72 15.29 8.78
CA VAL A 279 23.32 16.70 8.87
C VAL A 279 23.83 17.50 7.68
N ALA A 280 25.08 17.30 7.29
CA ALA A 280 25.68 17.96 6.12
C ALA A 280 24.99 17.54 4.81
N ALA A 281 24.71 16.25 4.64
CA ALA A 281 24.00 15.73 3.47
C ALA A 281 22.60 16.36 3.30
N ILE A 282 21.91 16.61 4.39
CA ILE A 282 20.56 17.19 4.38
C ILE A 282 20.63 18.72 4.17
N ARG A 283 21.55 19.42 4.85
CA ARG A 283 21.53 20.90 4.95
C ARG A 283 22.41 21.64 3.95
N THR A 284 23.52 21.03 3.55
CA THR A 284 24.57 21.77 2.82
C THR A 284 24.35 21.70 1.30
N ARG A 285 24.35 22.86 0.67
CA ARG A 285 24.35 22.98 -0.80
C ARG A 285 25.32 24.08 -1.24
N PRO A 286 26.22 23.85 -2.19
CA PRO A 286 26.50 22.55 -2.82
C PRO A 286 27.07 21.54 -1.81
N LEU A 287 26.90 20.24 -2.09
CA LEU A 287 27.42 19.17 -1.23
C LEU A 287 28.96 19.18 -1.24
N PRO A 288 29.61 19.06 -0.06
CA PRO A 288 31.04 18.79 0.00
C PRO A 288 31.37 17.47 -0.71
N PRO A 289 32.51 17.36 -1.39
CA PRO A 289 32.89 16.16 -2.16
C PRO A 289 32.87 14.86 -1.34
N ASP A 290 33.31 14.92 -0.08
CA ASP A 290 33.34 13.79 0.85
C ASP A 290 31.92 13.34 1.27
N ILE A 291 30.97 14.26 1.31
CA ILE A 291 29.55 13.96 1.56
C ILE A 291 28.87 13.46 0.27
N ALA A 292 29.19 14.07 -0.87
CA ALA A 292 28.63 13.64 -2.16
C ALA A 292 29.01 12.18 -2.47
N SER A 293 30.22 11.74 -2.09
CA SER A 293 30.68 10.36 -2.27
C SER A 293 29.92 9.31 -1.46
N LEU A 294 29.15 9.73 -0.45
CA LEU A 294 28.31 8.82 0.35
C LEU A 294 26.96 8.49 -0.35
N TYR A 295 26.57 9.26 -1.36
CA TYR A 295 25.29 9.04 -2.03
C TYR A 295 25.33 7.79 -2.90
N LEU A 296 24.25 7.01 -2.83
CA LEU A 296 23.98 5.81 -3.62
C LEU A 296 23.11 6.09 -4.83
N THR A 297 22.42 7.22 -4.80
CA THR A 297 21.57 7.76 -5.86
C THR A 297 21.94 9.21 -6.09
N ASP A 298 21.35 9.83 -7.08
CA ASP A 298 21.50 11.27 -7.24
C ASP A 298 20.97 12.00 -5.99
N PRO A 299 21.72 12.99 -5.46
CA PRO A 299 21.26 13.83 -4.37
C PRO A 299 20.00 14.60 -4.74
N ILE A 300 19.08 14.80 -3.79
CA ILE A 300 17.96 15.72 -3.99
C ILE A 300 18.54 17.13 -4.14
N ALA A 301 18.36 17.72 -5.33
CA ALA A 301 18.96 19.00 -5.68
C ALA A 301 18.41 20.14 -4.80
N ASP A 302 17.11 20.14 -4.55
CA ASP A 302 16.43 21.13 -3.72
C ASP A 302 15.36 20.45 -2.85
N LEU A 303 15.49 20.58 -1.54
CA LEU A 303 14.48 20.08 -0.59
C LEU A 303 13.26 21.02 -0.51
N GLY A 304 13.39 22.25 -0.98
CA GLY A 304 12.39 23.31 -0.81
C GLY A 304 12.23 23.71 0.67
N ARG A 305 11.09 24.32 0.98
CA ARG A 305 10.77 24.70 2.35
C ARG A 305 10.25 23.50 3.11
N ILE A 306 11.08 22.89 3.95
CA ILE A 306 10.70 21.81 4.85
C ILE A 306 10.07 22.37 6.12
N ASP A 307 8.90 21.84 6.52
CA ASP A 307 8.17 22.23 7.73
C ASP A 307 8.47 21.31 8.93
N GLY A 308 9.09 20.15 8.69
CA GLY A 308 9.50 19.22 9.73
C GLY A 308 10.22 17.99 9.20
N VAL A 309 10.91 17.30 10.08
CA VAL A 309 11.63 16.05 9.80
C VAL A 309 11.02 14.92 10.59
N MET A 310 10.74 13.78 9.95
CA MET A 310 10.37 12.52 10.59
C MET A 310 11.48 11.50 10.40
N PHE A 311 11.79 10.77 11.45
CA PHE A 311 12.75 9.68 11.39
C PHE A 311 12.04 8.33 11.38
N SER A 312 12.58 7.39 10.60
CA SER A 312 12.15 5.99 10.55
C SER A 312 13.35 5.05 10.40
N GLY A 313 13.11 3.76 10.35
CA GLY A 313 14.16 2.74 10.38
C GLY A 313 14.61 2.40 11.80
N GLY A 314 15.50 1.40 11.91
CA GLY A 314 15.92 0.86 13.21
C GLY A 314 16.69 1.86 14.09
N VAL A 315 17.43 2.78 13.48
CA VAL A 315 18.17 3.81 14.22
C VAL A 315 17.22 4.87 14.78
N ALA A 316 16.07 5.10 14.16
CA ALA A 316 15.07 6.05 14.65
C ALA A 316 14.48 5.64 16.00
N GLU A 317 14.46 4.35 16.33
CA GLU A 317 14.05 3.89 17.67
C GLU A 317 14.87 4.56 18.78
N TYR A 318 16.18 4.77 18.52
CA TYR A 318 17.07 5.46 19.45
C TYR A 318 16.98 6.99 19.35
N VAL A 319 16.65 7.53 18.18
CA VAL A 319 16.40 8.98 18.02
C VAL A 319 15.20 9.40 18.87
N TYR A 320 14.16 8.56 18.92
CA TYR A 320 12.94 8.80 19.69
C TYR A 320 12.92 8.16 21.09
N GLU A 321 14.05 7.56 21.52
CA GLU A 321 14.20 6.90 22.85
C GLU A 321 13.18 5.77 23.11
N ARG A 322 12.83 5.05 22.05
CA ARG A 322 11.94 3.88 22.15
C ARG A 322 12.70 2.57 22.40
N GLU A 323 14.02 2.58 22.20
CA GLU A 323 14.91 1.43 22.38
C GLU A 323 16.17 1.85 23.15
N ASP A 324 16.57 1.01 24.13
CA ASP A 324 17.76 1.24 24.95
C ASP A 324 18.84 0.16 24.82
N ARG A 325 18.47 -1.02 24.26
CA ARG A 325 19.38 -2.15 24.10
C ARG A 325 20.55 -1.80 23.17
N ASP A 326 21.73 -2.32 23.49
CA ASP A 326 22.91 -2.25 22.62
C ASP A 326 23.05 -3.60 21.89
N PHE A 327 22.93 -3.59 20.58
CA PHE A 327 23.07 -4.78 19.73
C PHE A 327 24.51 -5.01 19.25
N GLY A 328 25.48 -4.32 19.86
CA GLY A 328 26.90 -4.43 19.48
C GLY A 328 27.24 -3.71 18.18
N ASP A 329 26.34 -2.88 17.67
CA ASP A 329 26.56 -2.09 16.46
C ASP A 329 26.62 -0.57 16.76
N LEU A 330 26.64 0.25 15.71
CA LEU A 330 26.66 1.71 15.84
C LEU A 330 25.26 2.33 16.02
N GLY A 331 24.18 1.57 15.89
CA GLY A 331 22.81 2.08 15.82
C GLY A 331 22.42 2.93 17.02
N ARG A 332 22.66 2.41 18.24
CA ARG A 332 22.38 3.15 19.48
C ARG A 332 23.19 4.45 19.58
N ARG A 333 24.49 4.41 19.24
CA ARG A 333 25.36 5.59 19.30
C ARG A 333 24.97 6.61 18.24
N LEU A 334 24.69 6.17 17.04
CA LEU A 334 24.28 7.01 15.91
C LEU A 334 22.94 7.68 16.20
N GLY A 335 21.92 6.93 16.67
CA GLY A 335 20.62 7.50 17.00
C GLY A 335 20.70 8.58 18.08
N ARG A 336 21.45 8.33 19.16
CA ARG A 336 21.71 9.33 20.21
C ARG A 336 22.51 10.54 19.70
N ALA A 337 23.49 10.33 18.83
CA ALA A 337 24.25 11.40 18.21
C ALA A 337 23.37 12.29 17.32
N ILE A 338 22.44 11.70 16.55
CA ILE A 338 21.46 12.43 15.74
C ILE A 338 20.51 13.22 16.65
N ARG A 339 19.98 12.61 17.69
CA ARG A 339 19.11 13.28 18.66
C ARG A 339 19.79 14.50 19.27
N ALA A 340 21.03 14.36 19.72
CA ALA A 340 21.81 15.49 20.26
C ALA A 340 21.93 16.65 19.25
N ARG A 341 22.03 16.35 17.95
CA ARG A 341 22.08 17.36 16.87
C ARG A 341 20.74 18.02 16.61
N ILE A 342 19.64 17.31 16.83
CA ILE A 342 18.30 17.88 16.81
C ILE A 342 18.13 18.85 17.99
N GLU A 343 18.46 18.42 19.19
CA GLU A 343 18.30 19.18 20.42
C GLU A 343 19.16 20.44 20.47
N ASN A 344 20.37 20.40 19.92
CA ASN A 344 21.25 21.57 19.83
C ASN A 344 20.98 22.47 18.61
N GLY A 345 19.93 22.18 17.83
CA GLY A 345 19.50 23.00 16.68
C GLY A 345 20.38 22.85 15.44
N ALA A 346 21.19 21.79 15.34
CA ALA A 346 21.96 21.52 14.13
C ALA A 346 21.07 21.24 12.92
N LEU A 347 19.86 20.69 13.12
CA LEU A 347 18.79 20.69 12.13
C LEU A 347 17.88 21.88 12.37
N SER A 348 17.62 22.67 11.32
CA SER A 348 16.81 23.90 11.40
C SER A 348 15.30 23.62 11.49
N TRP A 349 14.90 22.37 11.27
CA TRP A 349 13.50 21.97 11.22
C TRP A 349 13.14 21.16 12.47
N PRO A 350 11.90 21.29 12.97
CA PRO A 350 11.47 20.53 14.11
C PRO A 350 11.39 19.03 13.77
N ALA A 351 11.82 18.19 14.71
CA ALA A 351 11.53 16.77 14.64
C ALA A 351 10.04 16.57 14.94
N LEU A 352 9.31 15.96 14.02
CA LEU A 352 7.91 15.63 14.18
C LEU A 352 7.78 14.33 15.01
N PRO A 353 6.66 14.13 15.69
CA PRO A 353 6.42 12.90 16.44
C PRO A 353 6.61 11.67 15.57
N ALA A 354 7.23 10.65 16.13
CA ALA A 354 7.41 9.39 15.42
C ALA A 354 6.07 8.72 15.14
N GLY A 355 5.90 8.32 13.90
CA GLY A 355 4.99 7.25 13.55
C GLY A 355 5.64 5.88 13.80
N GLU A 356 5.62 5.01 12.82
CA GLU A 356 6.36 3.75 12.85
C GLU A 356 7.83 4.00 12.50
N CYS A 357 8.73 3.43 13.30
CA CYS A 357 10.18 3.58 13.07
C CYS A 357 10.75 2.40 12.28
N ILE A 358 11.20 1.37 12.97
CA ILE A 358 11.84 0.20 12.33
C ILE A 358 10.90 -0.57 11.39
N ARG A 359 9.59 -0.42 11.59
CA ARG A 359 8.56 -1.13 10.83
C ARG A 359 8.06 -0.39 9.60
N ALA A 360 8.55 0.82 9.37
CA ALA A 360 8.02 1.69 8.33
C ALA A 360 8.05 1.04 6.93
N THR A 361 9.17 0.44 6.54
CA THR A 361 9.29 -0.20 5.21
C THR A 361 8.35 -1.39 5.05
N ALA A 362 8.28 -2.27 6.06
CA ALA A 362 7.42 -3.45 6.01
C ALA A 362 5.93 -3.09 6.00
N LEU A 363 5.52 -2.10 6.81
CA LEU A 363 4.17 -1.55 6.80
C LEU A 363 3.83 -0.88 5.48
N GLY A 364 4.72 -0.01 4.99
CA GLY A 364 4.54 0.63 3.70
C GLY A 364 4.36 -0.39 2.57
N ALA A 365 5.15 -1.46 2.58
CA ALA A 365 5.03 -2.54 1.61
C ALA A 365 3.69 -3.26 1.69
N SER A 366 3.24 -3.63 2.89
CA SER A 366 1.97 -4.33 3.07
C SER A 366 0.76 -3.47 2.74
N GLU A 367 0.90 -2.15 2.81
CA GLU A 367 -0.18 -1.20 2.66
C GLU A 367 -0.28 -0.56 1.28
N TYR A 368 0.86 -0.26 0.68
CA TYR A 368 0.91 0.58 -0.53
C TYR A 368 0.57 -0.18 -1.80
N SER A 369 0.91 -1.46 -1.85
CA SER A 369 0.91 -2.24 -3.07
C SER A 369 -0.37 -3.04 -3.32
N VAL A 370 -1.37 -2.99 -2.43
CA VAL A 370 -2.57 -3.83 -2.56
C VAL A 370 -3.74 -3.03 -3.11
N GLN A 371 -4.31 -3.51 -4.21
CA GLN A 371 -5.61 -3.12 -4.74
C GLN A 371 -6.54 -4.34 -4.76
N LEU A 372 -7.81 -4.11 -4.93
CA LEU A 372 -8.81 -5.16 -5.12
C LEU A 372 -9.54 -4.88 -6.43
N SER A 373 -9.74 -5.92 -7.25
CA SER A 373 -10.53 -5.79 -8.47
C SER A 373 -11.98 -5.43 -8.14
N GLY A 374 -12.70 -4.89 -9.12
CA GLY A 374 -14.14 -4.82 -9.04
C GLY A 374 -14.80 -6.20 -8.92
N ASN A 375 -16.07 -6.23 -8.60
CA ASN A 375 -16.85 -7.45 -8.46
C ASN A 375 -17.45 -7.96 -9.80
N THR A 376 -17.24 -7.23 -10.88
CA THR A 376 -17.74 -7.52 -12.23
C THR A 376 -16.71 -8.21 -13.13
N SER A 377 -15.84 -9.01 -12.54
CA SER A 377 -14.77 -9.73 -13.25
C SER A 377 -15.31 -10.83 -14.19
N TYR A 378 -14.57 -11.09 -15.29
CA TYR A 378 -14.78 -12.25 -16.16
C TYR A 378 -13.54 -13.15 -16.10
N ILE A 379 -13.71 -14.43 -15.74
CA ILE A 379 -12.61 -15.38 -15.61
C ILE A 379 -13.02 -16.72 -16.18
N SER A 380 -12.42 -17.12 -17.30
CA SER A 380 -12.80 -18.34 -18.02
C SER A 380 -12.39 -19.63 -17.31
N ALA A 381 -11.21 -19.63 -16.69
CA ALA A 381 -10.61 -20.79 -16.05
C ALA A 381 -9.89 -20.40 -14.75
N PRO A 382 -10.62 -20.14 -13.64
CA PRO A 382 -10.01 -19.64 -12.41
C PRO A 382 -8.81 -20.44 -11.91
N GLY A 383 -8.91 -21.77 -11.91
CA GLY A 383 -7.84 -22.65 -11.41
C GLY A 383 -6.57 -22.68 -12.27
N LYS A 384 -6.62 -22.18 -13.53
CA LYS A 384 -5.45 -22.05 -14.40
C LYS A 384 -4.87 -20.65 -14.39
N LEU A 385 -5.73 -19.62 -14.26
CA LEU A 385 -5.36 -18.22 -14.38
C LEU A 385 -4.93 -17.62 -13.04
N LEU A 386 -5.43 -18.16 -11.93
CA LEU A 386 -5.19 -17.65 -10.59
C LEU A 386 -4.73 -18.75 -9.63
N PRO A 387 -3.82 -18.47 -8.71
CA PRO A 387 -3.08 -17.22 -8.59
C PRO A 387 -2.04 -17.05 -9.69
N ARG A 388 -1.71 -15.81 -10.06
CA ARG A 388 -0.69 -15.53 -11.08
C ARG A 388 0.27 -14.46 -10.59
N ARG A 389 1.57 -14.68 -10.82
CA ARG A 389 2.62 -13.82 -10.29
C ARG A 389 3.43 -13.16 -11.38
N ASN A 390 3.95 -11.99 -11.05
CA ASN A 390 4.96 -11.27 -11.82
C ASN A 390 4.54 -10.97 -13.26
N LEU A 391 3.27 -10.60 -13.44
CA LEU A 391 2.77 -10.12 -14.72
C LEU A 391 3.29 -8.71 -14.99
N GLN A 392 4.04 -8.54 -16.06
CA GLN A 392 4.45 -7.22 -16.52
C GLN A 392 3.25 -6.49 -17.09
N VAL A 393 3.04 -5.26 -16.65
CA VAL A 393 1.95 -4.40 -17.10
C VAL A 393 2.36 -3.65 -18.36
N LEU A 394 1.45 -3.61 -19.31
CA LEU A 394 1.51 -2.79 -20.51
C LEU A 394 0.28 -1.89 -20.56
N LEU A 395 0.49 -0.59 -20.60
CA LEU A 395 -0.57 0.42 -20.75
C LEU A 395 -0.41 1.15 -22.08
N PRO A 396 -0.94 0.60 -23.18
CA PRO A 396 -0.83 1.23 -24.49
C PRO A 396 -1.44 2.64 -24.51
N PRO A 397 -0.83 3.61 -25.21
CA PRO A 397 -1.30 4.98 -25.29
C PRO A 397 -2.55 5.06 -26.18
N PHE A 398 -3.71 4.77 -25.60
CA PHE A 398 -5.00 4.85 -26.26
C PHE A 398 -6.01 5.59 -25.39
N VAL A 399 -6.79 6.47 -26.00
CA VAL A 399 -7.83 7.25 -25.31
C VAL A 399 -9.20 6.91 -25.92
N CYS A 400 -10.12 6.46 -25.09
CA CYS A 400 -11.50 6.20 -25.52
C CYS A 400 -12.22 7.51 -25.89
N GLY A 401 -12.43 7.75 -27.18
CA GLY A 401 -13.28 8.82 -27.70
C GLY A 401 -14.77 8.44 -27.68
N GLU A 402 -15.60 9.30 -28.25
CA GLU A 402 -17.04 9.00 -28.47
C GLU A 402 -17.22 7.76 -29.35
N ARG A 403 -16.39 7.62 -30.36
CA ARG A 403 -16.26 6.40 -31.17
C ARG A 403 -14.90 5.76 -30.90
N ILE A 404 -14.87 4.45 -30.87
CA ILE A 404 -13.66 3.67 -30.70
C ILE A 404 -13.24 3.12 -32.07
N ASP A 405 -12.03 3.43 -32.48
CA ASP A 405 -11.41 2.87 -33.68
C ASP A 405 -10.64 1.58 -33.28
N ALA A 406 -11.16 0.44 -33.73
CA ALA A 406 -10.58 -0.86 -33.42
C ALA A 406 -9.17 -1.05 -34.04
N ASP A 407 -8.92 -0.46 -35.22
CA ASP A 407 -7.60 -0.53 -35.85
C ASP A 407 -6.55 0.32 -35.12
N GLU A 408 -6.95 1.51 -34.64
CA GLU A 408 -6.09 2.36 -33.83
C GLU A 408 -5.72 1.68 -32.50
N LEU A 409 -6.70 1.16 -31.78
CA LEU A 409 -6.47 0.42 -30.54
C LEU A 409 -5.60 -0.82 -30.79
N GLY A 410 -5.89 -1.59 -31.85
CA GLY A 410 -5.11 -2.77 -32.19
C GLY A 410 -3.64 -2.44 -32.47
N ARG A 411 -3.38 -1.39 -33.24
CA ARG A 411 -2.01 -0.90 -33.49
C ARG A 411 -1.35 -0.43 -32.19
N ALA A 412 -2.03 0.37 -31.38
CA ALA A 412 -1.47 0.86 -30.12
C ALA A 412 -1.03 -0.29 -29.20
N ILE A 413 -1.83 -1.35 -29.09
CA ILE A 413 -1.47 -2.55 -28.30
C ILE A 413 -0.28 -3.27 -28.91
N HIS A 414 -0.31 -3.54 -30.22
CA HIS A 414 0.75 -4.27 -30.92
C HIS A 414 2.10 -3.53 -30.83
N ASP A 415 2.11 -2.25 -31.16
CA ASP A 415 3.32 -1.42 -31.14
C ASP A 415 3.90 -1.30 -29.72
N HIS A 416 3.02 -1.27 -28.71
CA HIS A 416 3.44 -1.23 -27.31
C HIS A 416 4.08 -2.55 -26.84
N ILE A 417 3.56 -3.70 -27.30
CA ILE A 417 4.17 -5.00 -27.04
C ILE A 417 5.59 -5.07 -27.64
N ILE A 418 5.77 -4.54 -28.86
CA ILE A 418 7.07 -4.45 -29.52
C ILE A 418 8.01 -3.52 -28.76
N ALA A 419 7.53 -2.34 -28.36
CA ALA A 419 8.34 -1.34 -27.65
C ALA A 419 8.89 -1.84 -26.30
N PHE A 420 8.22 -2.84 -25.70
CA PHE A 420 8.67 -3.50 -24.48
C PHE A 420 9.43 -4.81 -24.70
N ASP A 421 9.84 -5.12 -25.95
CA ASP A 421 10.56 -6.34 -26.32
C ASP A 421 9.82 -7.64 -25.94
N LEU A 422 8.48 -7.63 -26.04
CA LEU A 422 7.62 -8.73 -25.60
C LEU A 422 6.95 -9.49 -26.76
N ALA A 423 7.21 -9.13 -28.00
CA ALA A 423 6.60 -9.76 -29.19
C ALA A 423 6.97 -11.26 -29.30
N ASP A 424 8.23 -11.60 -29.09
CA ASP A 424 8.74 -12.97 -29.24
C ASP A 424 8.66 -13.80 -27.94
N THR A 425 8.10 -13.25 -26.87
CA THR A 425 8.05 -13.93 -25.56
C THR A 425 6.70 -14.61 -25.33
N GLU A 426 6.75 -15.82 -24.77
CA GLU A 426 5.57 -16.53 -24.27
C GLU A 426 5.23 -16.16 -22.81
N ARG A 427 5.94 -15.21 -22.21
CA ARG A 427 5.64 -14.76 -20.86
C ARG A 427 4.24 -14.16 -20.79
N ASP A 428 3.52 -14.46 -19.72
CA ASP A 428 2.26 -13.79 -19.46
C ASP A 428 2.48 -12.32 -19.16
N ILE A 429 1.60 -11.49 -19.70
CA ILE A 429 1.59 -10.04 -19.53
C ILE A 429 0.20 -9.58 -19.08
N ALA A 430 0.12 -8.48 -18.39
CA ALA A 430 -1.13 -7.81 -18.05
C ALA A 430 -1.33 -6.60 -18.98
N LEU A 431 -2.33 -6.69 -19.86
CA LEU A 431 -2.72 -5.55 -20.69
C LEU A 431 -3.63 -4.63 -19.87
N ALA A 432 -3.14 -3.46 -19.49
CA ALA A 432 -3.90 -2.43 -18.81
C ALA A 432 -4.52 -1.47 -19.83
N LEU A 433 -5.80 -1.18 -19.69
CA LEU A 433 -6.54 -0.27 -20.55
C LEU A 433 -7.44 0.63 -19.72
N ARG A 434 -7.68 1.83 -20.22
CA ARG A 434 -8.59 2.79 -19.58
C ARG A 434 -9.88 2.85 -20.36
N TRP A 435 -11.00 2.59 -19.69
CA TRP A 435 -12.31 2.79 -20.26
C TRP A 435 -12.89 4.13 -19.81
N ASN A 436 -13.43 4.88 -20.74
CA ASN A 436 -14.11 6.14 -20.46
C ASN A 436 -15.36 6.30 -21.33
N GLY A 437 -16.39 6.90 -20.75
CA GLY A 437 -17.68 7.17 -21.42
C GLY A 437 -18.69 6.01 -21.37
N PRO A 438 -19.86 6.16 -22.01
CA PRO A 438 -20.97 5.23 -21.86
C PRO A 438 -20.64 3.83 -22.42
N PRO A 439 -21.02 2.73 -21.71
CA PRO A 439 -20.73 1.36 -22.14
C PRO A 439 -21.76 0.86 -23.16
N SER A 440 -21.90 1.56 -24.31
CA SER A 440 -22.77 1.10 -25.37
C SER A 440 -22.19 -0.09 -26.13
N HIS A 441 -23.04 -1.01 -26.60
CA HIS A 441 -22.59 -2.20 -27.33
C HIS A 441 -21.68 -1.89 -28.53
N PRO A 442 -21.94 -0.89 -29.42
CA PRO A 442 -21.03 -0.60 -30.53
C PRO A 442 -19.64 -0.18 -30.07
N ARG A 443 -19.53 0.57 -28.96
CA ARG A 443 -18.23 0.97 -28.41
C ARG A 443 -17.50 -0.21 -27.79
N LEU A 444 -18.19 -1.02 -26.99
CA LEU A 444 -17.60 -2.20 -26.36
C LEU A 444 -17.19 -3.26 -27.40
N ALA A 445 -17.98 -3.47 -28.45
CA ALA A 445 -17.64 -4.37 -29.55
C ALA A 445 -16.40 -3.89 -30.32
N ALA A 446 -16.31 -2.60 -30.64
CA ALA A 446 -15.14 -2.03 -31.28
C ALA A 446 -13.88 -2.11 -30.38
N PHE A 447 -14.04 -1.93 -29.09
CA PHE A 447 -12.96 -2.07 -28.11
C PHE A 447 -12.49 -3.52 -28.01
N ALA A 448 -13.40 -4.49 -27.97
CA ALA A 448 -13.10 -5.92 -27.97
C ALA A 448 -12.37 -6.35 -29.27
N ASP A 449 -12.84 -5.85 -30.43
CA ASP A 449 -12.21 -6.13 -31.72
C ASP A 449 -10.78 -5.55 -31.79
N GLY A 450 -10.57 -4.32 -31.28
CA GLY A 450 -9.25 -3.71 -31.17
C GLY A 450 -8.31 -4.52 -30.28
N ILE A 451 -8.76 -4.99 -29.13
CA ILE A 451 -7.99 -5.87 -28.24
C ILE A 451 -7.62 -7.16 -28.95
N LYS A 452 -8.59 -7.81 -29.65
CA LYS A 452 -8.35 -9.03 -30.42
C LYS A 452 -7.27 -8.82 -31.48
N ARG A 453 -7.31 -7.72 -32.21
CA ARG A 453 -6.31 -7.38 -33.26
C ARG A 453 -4.93 -7.16 -32.65
N GLY A 454 -4.85 -6.40 -31.57
CA GLY A 454 -3.58 -6.09 -30.91
C GLY A 454 -2.91 -7.30 -30.25
N LEU A 455 -3.71 -8.28 -29.79
CA LEU A 455 -3.24 -9.52 -29.19
C LEU A 455 -3.24 -10.72 -30.14
N ALA A 456 -3.41 -10.51 -31.46
CA ALA A 456 -3.62 -11.59 -32.43
C ALA A 456 -2.54 -12.67 -32.38
N GLU A 457 -1.25 -12.32 -32.28
CA GLU A 457 -0.15 -13.27 -32.19
C GLU A 457 -0.21 -14.10 -30.90
N ARG A 458 -0.54 -13.48 -29.76
CA ARG A 458 -0.67 -14.18 -28.48
C ARG A 458 -1.87 -15.14 -28.50
N ILE A 459 -2.97 -14.72 -29.11
CA ILE A 459 -4.16 -15.56 -29.31
C ILE A 459 -3.82 -16.75 -30.21
N ALA A 460 -3.10 -16.53 -31.32
CA ALA A 460 -2.69 -17.60 -32.22
C ALA A 460 -1.78 -18.64 -31.55
N LYS A 461 -0.96 -18.21 -30.58
CA LYS A 461 -0.11 -19.10 -29.76
C LYS A 461 -0.90 -19.77 -28.61
N GLY A 462 -2.18 -19.47 -28.43
CA GLY A 462 -3.02 -20.00 -27.33
C GLY A 462 -2.62 -19.54 -25.95
N LEU A 463 -1.90 -18.41 -25.83
CA LEU A 463 -1.46 -17.86 -24.55
C LEU A 463 -2.62 -17.31 -23.76
N SER A 464 -2.53 -17.37 -22.42
CA SER A 464 -3.50 -16.77 -21.52
C SER A 464 -3.50 -15.24 -21.66
N LEU A 465 -4.68 -14.63 -21.59
CA LEU A 465 -4.86 -13.19 -21.71
C LEU A 465 -5.32 -12.62 -20.37
N TYR A 466 -4.56 -11.65 -19.86
CA TYR A 466 -4.85 -10.92 -18.64
C TYR A 466 -5.12 -9.47 -19.01
N ILE A 467 -6.37 -9.01 -18.83
CA ILE A 467 -6.82 -7.68 -19.20
C ILE A 467 -7.30 -6.96 -17.93
N MET A 468 -6.70 -5.79 -17.67
CA MET A 468 -6.95 -4.96 -16.50
C MET A 468 -7.57 -3.65 -16.95
N LEU A 469 -8.68 -3.26 -16.36
CA LEU A 469 -9.43 -2.08 -16.75
C LEU A 469 -9.48 -1.05 -15.61
N ASP A 470 -9.26 0.19 -15.96
CA ASP A 470 -9.68 1.33 -15.14
C ASP A 470 -11.06 1.78 -15.64
N GLY A 471 -12.10 1.15 -15.16
CA GLY A 471 -13.49 1.34 -15.58
C GLY A 471 -14.34 0.11 -15.21
N ASP A 472 -15.65 0.19 -15.29
CA ASP A 472 -16.59 -0.85 -14.83
C ASP A 472 -17.28 -1.54 -16.02
N VAL A 473 -16.50 -2.31 -16.80
CA VAL A 473 -17.01 -3.00 -17.99
C VAL A 473 -16.41 -4.40 -18.19
N ALA A 474 -15.67 -4.93 -17.21
CA ALA A 474 -14.88 -6.16 -17.37
C ALA A 474 -15.76 -7.38 -17.72
N HIS A 475 -16.87 -7.56 -17.03
CA HIS A 475 -17.76 -8.69 -17.27
C HIS A 475 -18.31 -8.69 -18.70
N THR A 476 -18.85 -7.56 -19.15
CA THR A 476 -19.40 -7.42 -20.51
C THR A 476 -18.31 -7.57 -21.56
N LEU A 477 -17.15 -6.95 -21.35
CA LEU A 477 -16.01 -7.06 -22.27
C LEU A 477 -15.53 -8.50 -22.37
N GLY A 478 -15.42 -9.21 -21.25
CA GLY A 478 -15.03 -10.62 -21.22
C GLY A 478 -15.95 -11.51 -22.04
N HIS A 479 -17.26 -11.31 -21.94
CA HIS A 479 -18.25 -12.00 -22.79
C HIS A 479 -18.10 -11.65 -24.27
N LEU A 480 -17.94 -10.36 -24.63
CA LEU A 480 -17.73 -9.96 -26.01
C LEU A 480 -16.46 -10.61 -26.62
N LEU A 481 -15.36 -10.61 -25.87
CA LEU A 481 -14.12 -11.26 -26.31
C LEU A 481 -14.29 -12.78 -26.49
N ARG A 482 -15.04 -13.44 -25.60
CA ARG A 482 -15.29 -14.89 -25.68
C ARG A 482 -16.30 -15.23 -26.79
N ASP A 483 -17.47 -14.61 -26.77
CA ASP A 483 -18.64 -15.06 -27.52
C ASP A 483 -18.70 -14.40 -28.90
N GLU A 484 -18.40 -13.11 -29.05
CA GLU A 484 -18.47 -12.40 -30.34
C GLU A 484 -17.11 -12.41 -31.06
N CYS A 485 -16.00 -12.18 -30.33
CA CYS A 485 -14.67 -12.25 -30.93
C CYS A 485 -14.12 -13.67 -31.09
N HIS A 486 -14.77 -14.68 -30.50
CA HIS A 486 -14.41 -16.11 -30.55
C HIS A 486 -12.97 -16.41 -30.10
N ILE A 487 -12.51 -15.73 -29.05
CA ILE A 487 -11.17 -15.97 -28.47
C ILE A 487 -11.21 -17.28 -27.67
N ALA A 488 -10.42 -18.27 -28.12
CA ALA A 488 -10.32 -19.58 -27.46
C ALA A 488 -9.35 -19.61 -26.26
N SER A 489 -8.41 -18.69 -26.20
CA SER A 489 -7.43 -18.55 -25.08
C SER A 489 -8.11 -18.45 -23.73
N ASP A 490 -7.46 -18.91 -22.67
CA ASP A 490 -7.93 -18.65 -21.32
C ASP A 490 -7.88 -17.13 -21.06
N LEU A 491 -8.95 -16.57 -20.52
CA LEU A 491 -9.18 -15.13 -20.45
C LEU A 491 -9.57 -14.70 -19.03
N LEU A 492 -8.85 -13.72 -18.52
CA LEU A 492 -9.16 -12.99 -17.31
C LEU A 492 -9.32 -11.51 -17.65
N VAL A 493 -10.47 -10.95 -17.33
CA VAL A 493 -10.76 -9.52 -17.43
C VAL A 493 -11.23 -9.03 -16.08
N ILE A 494 -10.52 -8.08 -15.49
CA ILE A 494 -10.88 -7.45 -14.22
C ILE A 494 -10.90 -5.94 -14.37
N ASP A 495 -11.69 -5.29 -13.56
CA ASP A 495 -11.84 -3.84 -13.53
C ASP A 495 -11.54 -3.23 -12.14
N GLY A 496 -11.67 -1.93 -12.03
CA GLY A 496 -11.42 -1.22 -10.78
C GLY A 496 -9.94 -1.13 -10.40
N VAL A 497 -9.01 -1.52 -11.29
CA VAL A 497 -7.57 -1.55 -11.04
C VAL A 497 -6.87 -0.49 -11.87
N MET A 498 -6.08 0.35 -11.21
CA MET A 498 -5.30 1.40 -11.87
C MET A 498 -3.83 0.99 -11.93
N LEU A 499 -3.32 0.81 -13.13
CA LEU A 499 -1.96 0.35 -13.40
C LEU A 499 -1.26 1.26 -14.40
N TRP A 500 0.08 1.17 -14.43
CA TRP A 500 0.96 1.96 -15.27
C TRP A 500 2.01 1.08 -15.97
N ASP A 501 2.62 1.61 -17.02
CA ASP A 501 3.80 0.97 -17.60
C ASP A 501 4.89 0.82 -16.54
N PHE A 502 5.65 -0.25 -16.67
CA PHE A 502 6.70 -0.68 -15.73
C PHE A 502 6.19 -1.18 -14.37
N ASP A 503 4.88 -1.26 -14.16
CA ASP A 503 4.35 -2.03 -13.06
C ASP A 503 4.51 -3.53 -13.34
N TYR A 504 4.68 -4.29 -12.27
CA TYR A 504 4.48 -5.73 -12.24
C TYR A 504 3.37 -6.02 -11.24
N ILE A 505 2.50 -6.96 -11.57
CA ILE A 505 1.40 -7.33 -10.67
C ILE A 505 1.40 -8.81 -10.34
N ASP A 506 0.91 -9.10 -9.14
CA ASP A 506 0.52 -10.43 -8.73
C ASP A 506 -0.99 -10.46 -8.50
N LEU A 507 -1.63 -11.50 -9.00
CA LEU A 507 -3.05 -11.75 -8.85
C LEU A 507 -3.25 -12.87 -7.84
N GLY A 508 -3.97 -12.60 -6.75
CA GLY A 508 -4.33 -13.56 -5.73
C GLY A 508 -5.51 -14.44 -6.14
N ARG A 509 -5.99 -15.27 -5.21
CA ARG A 509 -7.19 -16.10 -5.42
C ARG A 509 -8.45 -15.26 -5.35
N ILE A 510 -9.50 -15.72 -6.05
CA ILE A 510 -10.82 -15.08 -5.98
C ILE A 510 -11.32 -15.09 -4.54
N ARG A 511 -11.82 -13.94 -4.09
CA ARG A 511 -12.45 -13.76 -2.78
C ARG A 511 -13.96 -13.94 -2.88
N MET A 512 -14.48 -14.84 -2.06
CA MET A 512 -15.93 -15.05 -1.95
C MET A 512 -16.47 -14.33 -0.70
N PRO A 513 -17.68 -13.79 -0.70
CA PRO A 513 -18.67 -13.77 -1.78
C PRO A 513 -18.49 -12.60 -2.78
N SER A 514 -17.54 -11.69 -2.59
CA SER A 514 -17.37 -10.48 -3.40
C SER A 514 -16.95 -10.75 -4.86
N TYR A 515 -16.49 -11.94 -5.18
CA TYR A 515 -15.97 -12.33 -6.50
C TYR A 515 -14.77 -11.47 -6.97
N THR A 516 -14.06 -10.85 -6.03
CA THR A 516 -12.95 -9.95 -6.30
C THR A 516 -11.61 -10.69 -6.29
N VAL A 517 -10.64 -10.13 -7.01
CA VAL A 517 -9.27 -10.65 -7.09
C VAL A 517 -8.33 -9.64 -6.43
N PRO A 518 -7.58 -10.02 -5.39
CA PRO A 518 -6.52 -9.18 -4.84
C PRO A 518 -5.43 -8.96 -5.89
N VAL A 519 -5.05 -7.71 -6.08
CA VAL A 519 -3.99 -7.29 -7.02
C VAL A 519 -2.90 -6.61 -6.22
N THR A 520 -1.71 -7.18 -6.23
CA THR A 520 -0.55 -6.56 -5.60
C THR A 520 0.34 -5.95 -6.67
N ILE A 521 0.66 -4.67 -6.53
CA ILE A 521 1.41 -3.90 -7.51
C ILE A 521 2.84 -3.70 -7.04
N LYS A 522 3.78 -3.93 -7.96
CA LYS A 522 5.20 -3.61 -7.84
C LYS A 522 5.53 -2.59 -8.93
N SER A 523 5.81 -1.36 -8.59
CA SER A 523 6.16 -0.36 -9.58
C SER A 523 7.68 -0.22 -9.72
N LEU A 524 8.16 -0.16 -10.95
CA LEU A 524 9.56 0.14 -11.26
C LEU A 524 9.80 1.63 -11.53
N VAL A 525 8.73 2.41 -11.75
CA VAL A 525 8.80 3.85 -12.02
C VAL A 525 8.20 4.63 -10.86
N PHE A 526 9.02 5.46 -10.22
CA PHE A 526 8.74 6.07 -8.92
C PHE A 526 8.50 7.58 -8.97
N SER A 527 8.21 8.15 -10.13
CA SER A 527 8.05 9.60 -10.27
C SER A 527 6.70 10.13 -9.82
N GLU A 528 5.65 9.29 -9.80
CA GLU A 528 4.29 9.71 -9.41
C GLU A 528 3.57 8.59 -8.63
N ASP A 529 2.67 8.95 -7.69
CA ASP A 529 1.75 7.98 -7.09
C ASP A 529 0.81 7.45 -8.18
N PRO A 530 0.91 6.18 -8.62
CA PRO A 530 0.10 5.64 -9.70
C PRO A 530 -1.40 5.66 -9.41
N ARG A 531 -1.80 5.83 -8.15
CA ARG A 531 -3.19 5.89 -7.71
C ARG A 531 -3.81 7.28 -7.80
N GLY A 532 -3.02 8.28 -8.21
CA GLY A 532 -3.47 9.67 -8.29
C GLY A 532 -3.79 10.27 -6.91
N PRO A 533 -4.32 11.50 -6.85
CA PRO A 533 -4.80 12.07 -5.60
C PRO A 533 -5.98 11.22 -5.09
N ARG A 534 -5.82 10.62 -3.92
CA ARG A 534 -6.96 9.98 -3.24
C ARG A 534 -8.06 11.00 -3.07
N PRO A 535 -9.32 10.70 -3.40
CA PRO A 535 -10.42 11.57 -3.03
C PRO A 535 -10.33 11.81 -1.52
N ARG A 536 -10.34 13.06 -1.09
CA ARG A 536 -10.35 13.41 0.34
C ARG A 536 -11.61 12.80 0.94
N GLN A 537 -11.53 11.65 1.56
CA GLN A 537 -12.58 11.16 2.42
C GLN A 537 -12.56 12.05 3.67
N ARG A 538 -13.44 13.03 3.72
CA ARG A 538 -13.87 13.61 4.97
C ARG A 538 -14.64 12.51 5.70
N LEU A 539 -13.97 11.75 6.53
CA LEU A 539 -14.64 10.96 7.56
C LEU A 539 -15.36 11.96 8.45
N HIS A 540 -16.66 12.16 8.18
CA HIS A 540 -17.54 12.74 9.18
C HIS A 540 -17.60 11.73 10.32
N HIS A 541 -16.75 11.90 11.34
CA HIS A 541 -17.03 11.36 12.65
C HIS A 541 -18.36 11.98 13.09
N ARG A 542 -19.45 11.26 12.88
CA ARG A 542 -20.65 11.45 13.68
C ARG A 542 -20.28 10.95 15.07
N GLU A 543 -19.86 11.86 15.93
CA GLU A 543 -19.90 11.65 17.36
C GLU A 543 -21.36 11.36 17.72
N HIS A 544 -21.67 10.12 18.00
CA HIS A 544 -22.90 9.76 18.68
C HIS A 544 -22.76 10.24 20.12
N HIS A 545 -23.18 11.48 20.38
CA HIS A 545 -23.51 11.90 21.70
C HIS A 545 -24.74 11.10 22.15
N HIS A 546 -24.52 10.07 22.95
CA HIS A 546 -25.56 9.52 23.78
C HIS A 546 -25.91 10.58 24.84
N ALA A 547 -26.97 11.34 24.58
CA ALA A 547 -27.60 12.17 25.58
C ALA A 547 -28.31 11.21 26.56
N HIS A 548 -27.74 11.05 27.74
CA HIS A 548 -28.47 10.51 28.86
C HIS A 548 -29.54 11.52 29.26
N VAL A 549 -30.80 11.15 28.98
CA VAL A 549 -31.99 11.83 29.55
C VAL A 549 -32.08 11.43 31.01
N HIS A 550 -31.82 12.35 31.89
CA HIS A 550 -32.28 12.26 33.27
C HIS A 550 -33.63 12.98 33.34
N GLU A 551 -34.69 12.19 33.55
CA GLU A 551 -35.97 12.66 34.06
C GLU A 551 -35.76 13.24 35.46
N HIS A 552 -36.21 14.47 35.68
CA HIS A 552 -36.73 14.92 36.96
C HIS A 552 -37.91 15.86 36.73
N ASP A 553 -39.05 15.39 37.24
CA ASP A 553 -40.29 16.13 37.50
C ASP A 553 -40.05 17.39 38.35
N HIS A 554 -40.78 18.43 38.10
CA HIS A 554 -41.75 19.10 38.98
C HIS A 554 -42.01 20.55 38.58
N GLU A 555 -43.31 20.75 38.26
CA GLU A 555 -44.25 21.81 38.76
C GLU A 555 -44.02 23.29 38.43
N HIS A 556 -45.09 23.80 37.87
CA HIS A 556 -45.62 25.15 37.59
C HIS A 556 -45.70 26.08 38.81
N PRO A 557 -46.29 27.32 38.70
CA PRO A 557 -46.27 28.38 37.68
C PRO A 557 -45.99 29.77 38.29
N HIS A 558 -45.94 30.85 37.53
CA HIS A 558 -46.61 32.14 37.66
C HIS A 558 -45.99 33.26 36.82
N GLU A 559 -46.80 33.79 35.96
CA GLU A 559 -47.25 35.15 35.59
C GLU A 559 -46.35 36.38 35.82
N HIS A 560 -46.63 37.32 34.88
CA HIS A 560 -46.40 38.76 34.78
C HIS A 560 -45.10 39.16 34.09
N GLY A 561 -45.13 39.81 32.97
CA GLY A 561 -45.84 41.00 32.53
C GLY A 561 -44.88 42.18 32.51
N HIS A 562 -44.83 42.82 31.37
CA HIS A 562 -44.47 44.20 31.09
C HIS A 562 -43.30 44.49 30.16
N GLU A 563 -43.72 45.02 29.07
CA GLU A 563 -43.21 46.05 28.16
C GLU A 563 -42.01 46.89 28.61
N HIS A 564 -41.12 47.24 27.72
CA HIS A 564 -40.83 48.56 27.17
C HIS A 564 -39.55 48.57 26.34
N GLU A 565 -39.71 48.93 25.12
CA GLU A 565 -39.09 49.92 24.24
C GLU A 565 -37.73 50.56 24.62
N HIS A 566 -37.01 50.80 23.57
CA HIS A 566 -36.17 51.91 23.11
C HIS A 566 -34.65 51.67 22.98
N GLU A 567 -34.31 51.79 21.73
CA GLU A 567 -33.30 52.68 21.12
C GLU A 567 -31.90 52.79 21.79
N HIS A 568 -30.89 52.33 21.08
CA HIS A 568 -29.93 53.10 20.29
C HIS A 568 -28.99 52.17 19.52
#